data_789af0558f0504379e7f1fa654834c71
#
_entry.id   789af0558f0504379e7f1fa654834c71
#
_cell.length_a   1.000
_cell.length_b   1.000
_cell.length_c   1.000
_cell.angle_alpha   90.00
_cell.angle_beta   90.00
_cell.angle_gamma   90.00
#
_symmetry.space_group_name_H-M   'P 1'
#
loop_
_entity.id
_entity.type
_entity.pdbx_description
1 polymer ?
#
loop_
_entity_poly.entity_id
_entity_poly.type
_entity_poly.pdbx_seq_one_letter_code
_entity_poly.pdbx_strand_id
1 'polypeptide(L)'
;MTSPSVTSADRTDAGRRFRTALFVDFDNVYIGLQRLDPVAAEAFATDPGHWLGELESGSDSEGDFTRRFLIRACYLNPSRFSQFRPNFTRAGFQVVDCPSLTQQGKSSADINLVLDAVDALAAPTLYEEFVIVSADADFTPLALRCRAADRRVTIMTASPAASAYRAVADSVITADDLADLVTQTASTLAVEEPVEPTRPRTTTPPDRPAADAPAAVPPAAKTPATGGASAAARKAVLQRVRTADRPVPLGTIVQVAQKADPSLQESRWAGTGGVLPWLARAVPEVGASSRPPGYVWDPKRFGEADLPGAVTDTDPSALQRQVITVTDTPGLSADNYRVLLTALAADLHAHPFNRAETSKRVRNACQKAGAQVGRSTVNFVIGGIIFAGLELTPTTGAGDLALAWTENVVGLCRGARMQLSPGDVAAIGAWVGGGLLED
;
A
#
# COMPACT_ATOMS: atom_id res chain seq x y z
N MET A 1 50.89 13.98 28.45
CA MET A 1 49.73 14.58 27.81
C MET A 1 48.86 13.44 27.30
N THR A 2 47.91 13.05 28.11
CA THR A 2 46.99 11.94 27.86
C THR A 2 45.74 12.51 27.25
N SER A 3 45.44 12.10 26.00
CA SER A 3 44.16 12.41 25.30
C SER A 3 43.04 11.59 25.93
N PRO A 4 41.88 12.17 26.19
CA PRO A 4 40.73 11.42 26.66
C PRO A 4 40.12 10.62 25.53
N SER A 5 39.93 9.31 25.76
CA SER A 5 39.13 8.42 24.93
C SER A 5 37.69 8.86 24.98
N VAL A 6 37.14 9.28 23.84
CA VAL A 6 35.69 9.53 23.67
C VAL A 6 35.03 8.16 23.63
N THR A 7 34.29 7.86 24.66
CA THR A 7 33.48 6.66 24.82
C THR A 7 32.33 6.71 23.79
N SER A 8 32.28 5.71 22.93
CA SER A 8 31.21 5.45 21.95
C SER A 8 29.98 4.88 22.66
N ALA A 9 29.28 5.70 23.41
CA ALA A 9 28.01 5.33 24.03
C ALA A 9 27.11 6.56 24.07
N ASP A 10 26.45 6.83 22.98
CA ASP A 10 25.13 7.51 22.88
C ASP A 10 24.72 7.69 21.41
N ARG A 11 24.50 6.57 20.68
CA ARG A 11 23.66 6.58 19.49
C ARG A 11 22.35 5.94 19.89
N THR A 12 21.63 6.57 20.79
CA THR A 12 20.22 6.32 21.03
C THR A 12 19.45 6.66 19.75
N ASP A 13 18.88 5.65 19.13
CA ASP A 13 17.65 5.55 18.33
C ASP A 13 17.12 6.87 17.74
N ALA A 14 17.95 7.57 16.99
CA ALA A 14 17.48 8.63 16.08
C ALA A 14 16.92 7.89 14.86
N GLY A 15 15.62 7.61 14.86
CA GLY A 15 14.90 7.01 13.75
C GLY A 15 15.33 7.63 12.42
N ARG A 16 15.47 6.82 11.38
CA ARG A 16 15.88 7.28 10.04
C ARG A 16 15.02 8.47 9.63
N ARG A 17 15.63 9.53 9.14
CA ARG A 17 14.95 10.75 8.73
C ARG A 17 15.37 11.14 7.33
N PHE A 18 14.42 11.15 6.39
CA PHE A 18 14.68 11.51 4.99
C PHE A 18 14.36 12.98 4.72
N ARG A 19 15.28 13.66 4.04
CA ARG A 19 15.01 14.95 3.39
C ARG A 19 14.32 14.64 2.06
N THR A 20 13.04 14.92 1.99
CA THR A 20 12.16 14.43 0.93
C THR A 20 11.74 15.56 0.00
N ALA A 21 11.75 15.30 -1.30
CA ALA A 21 11.13 16.12 -2.34
C ALA A 21 9.86 15.43 -2.83
N LEU A 22 8.72 16.13 -2.74
CA LEU A 22 7.39 15.64 -3.09
C LEU A 22 6.86 16.37 -4.32
N PHE A 23 6.46 15.62 -5.34
CA PHE A 23 5.92 16.09 -6.61
C PHE A 23 4.58 15.44 -6.88
N VAL A 24 3.53 16.25 -7.01
CA VAL A 24 2.13 15.80 -7.15
C VAL A 24 1.59 16.18 -8.51
N ASP A 25 1.31 15.21 -9.35
CA ASP A 25 0.51 15.36 -10.57
C ASP A 25 -0.98 15.34 -10.19
N PHE A 26 -1.53 16.53 -9.91
CA PHE A 26 -2.86 16.67 -9.35
C PHE A 26 -3.94 16.08 -10.24
N ASP A 27 -3.90 16.39 -11.54
CA ASP A 27 -4.94 15.96 -12.49
C ASP A 27 -5.01 14.43 -12.55
N ASN A 28 -3.87 13.76 -12.67
CA ASN A 28 -3.78 12.29 -12.72
C ASN A 28 -4.35 11.67 -11.45
N VAL A 29 -3.93 12.18 -10.28
CA VAL A 29 -4.32 11.65 -8.98
C VAL A 29 -5.80 11.90 -8.70
N TYR A 30 -6.28 13.12 -8.89
CA TYR A 30 -7.68 13.46 -8.62
C TYR A 30 -8.65 12.68 -9.51
N ILE A 31 -8.37 12.60 -10.82
CA ILE A 31 -9.18 11.82 -11.76
C ILE A 31 -9.14 10.32 -11.42
N GLY A 32 -7.96 9.81 -11.06
CA GLY A 32 -7.81 8.42 -10.63
C GLY A 32 -8.62 8.11 -9.38
N LEU A 33 -8.45 8.92 -8.32
CA LEU A 33 -9.23 8.78 -7.09
C LEU A 33 -10.72 8.98 -7.33
N GLN A 34 -11.13 9.93 -8.16
CA GLN A 34 -12.55 10.17 -8.43
C GLN A 34 -13.24 8.97 -9.07
N ARG A 35 -12.53 8.21 -9.90
CA ARG A 35 -13.02 6.94 -10.45
C ARG A 35 -13.06 5.82 -9.43
N LEU A 36 -12.12 5.82 -8.50
CA LEU A 36 -11.95 4.80 -7.47
C LEU A 36 -12.92 4.99 -6.30
N ASP A 37 -12.86 6.17 -5.71
CA ASP A 37 -13.65 6.63 -4.57
C ASP A 37 -13.78 8.16 -4.60
N PRO A 38 -14.96 8.71 -4.97
CA PRO A 38 -15.18 10.16 -5.02
C PRO A 38 -14.96 10.87 -3.69
N VAL A 39 -15.19 10.19 -2.54
CA VAL A 39 -14.95 10.76 -1.21
C VAL A 39 -13.46 10.92 -0.97
N ALA A 40 -12.66 9.93 -1.36
CA ALA A 40 -11.21 10.02 -1.28
C ALA A 40 -10.64 11.11 -2.20
N ALA A 41 -11.21 11.28 -3.40
CA ALA A 41 -10.79 12.36 -4.30
C ALA A 41 -11.04 13.74 -3.70
N GLU A 42 -12.20 13.94 -3.10
CA GLU A 42 -12.55 15.21 -2.44
C GLU A 42 -11.64 15.45 -1.21
N ALA A 43 -11.43 14.43 -0.36
CA ALA A 43 -10.54 14.52 0.79
C ALA A 43 -9.10 14.85 0.37
N PHE A 44 -8.57 14.17 -0.66
CA PHE A 44 -7.25 14.47 -1.24
C PHE A 44 -7.10 15.93 -1.63
N ALA A 45 -8.13 16.50 -2.30
CA ALA A 45 -8.07 17.82 -2.88
C ALA A 45 -8.38 18.94 -1.87
N THR A 46 -9.20 18.67 -0.84
CA THR A 46 -9.66 19.68 0.11
C THR A 46 -8.81 19.77 1.37
N ASP A 47 -8.18 18.66 1.79
CA ASP A 47 -7.32 18.62 2.98
C ASP A 47 -5.94 17.99 2.72
N PRO A 48 -5.11 18.63 1.86
CA PRO A 48 -3.76 18.14 1.59
C PRO A 48 -2.83 18.23 2.81
N GLY A 49 -3.14 19.05 3.80
CA GLY A 49 -2.36 19.14 5.04
C GLY A 49 -2.44 17.86 5.86
N HIS A 50 -3.60 17.25 5.88
CA HIS A 50 -3.82 16.02 6.62
C HIS A 50 -3.02 14.85 6.06
N TRP A 51 -3.26 14.45 4.82
CA TRP A 51 -2.56 13.30 4.25
C TRP A 51 -1.05 13.52 4.11
N LEU A 52 -0.61 14.78 4.01
CA LEU A 52 0.81 15.12 4.07
C LEU A 52 1.40 14.80 5.46
N GLY A 53 0.66 15.11 6.54
CA GLY A 53 1.05 14.77 7.91
C GLY A 53 1.16 13.25 8.13
N GLU A 54 0.20 12.48 7.60
CA GLU A 54 0.26 11.02 7.67
C GLU A 54 1.47 10.44 6.91
N LEU A 55 1.89 11.08 5.81
CA LEU A 55 3.08 10.71 5.06
C LEU A 55 4.40 11.06 5.76
N GLU A 56 4.39 11.91 6.80
CA GLU A 56 5.62 12.26 7.53
C GLU A 56 6.23 11.06 8.24
N SER A 57 5.43 10.06 8.59
CA SER A 57 5.88 8.82 9.20
C SER A 57 5.71 7.64 8.24
N GLY A 58 6.62 6.69 8.28
CA GLY A 58 6.55 5.48 7.48
C GLY A 58 7.38 4.35 8.08
N SER A 59 7.18 3.16 7.56
CA SER A 59 7.93 1.96 7.95
C SER A 59 8.26 1.13 6.72
N ASP A 60 9.45 0.57 6.69
CA ASP A 60 9.91 -0.36 5.64
C ASP A 60 10.65 -1.57 6.23
N SER A 61 11.35 -2.33 5.40
CA SER A 61 12.11 -3.51 5.84
C SER A 61 13.24 -3.19 6.82
N GLU A 62 13.72 -1.96 6.87
CA GLU A 62 14.78 -1.50 7.75
C GLU A 62 14.26 -0.84 9.04
N GLY A 63 12.95 -0.70 9.19
CA GLY A 63 12.27 -0.14 10.36
C GLY A 63 11.54 1.17 10.08
N ASP A 64 11.19 1.87 11.16
CA ASP A 64 10.45 3.11 11.09
C ASP A 64 11.34 4.27 10.63
N PHE A 65 10.74 5.22 9.91
CA PHE A 65 11.41 6.42 9.45
C PHE A 65 10.46 7.62 9.46
N THR A 66 11.05 8.82 9.42
CA THR A 66 10.30 10.05 9.25
C THR A 66 10.75 10.79 8.00
N ARG A 67 9.85 11.56 7.40
CA ARG A 67 10.11 12.44 6.24
C ARG A 67 10.08 13.89 6.66
N ARG A 68 11.03 14.65 6.17
CA ARG A 68 10.98 16.09 6.17
C ARG A 68 10.81 16.57 4.73
N PHE A 69 9.60 16.96 4.37
CA PHE A 69 9.29 17.48 3.04
C PHE A 69 9.88 18.88 2.85
N LEU A 70 11.00 18.97 2.15
CA LEU A 70 11.68 20.24 1.84
C LEU A 70 11.18 20.86 0.55
N ILE A 71 10.74 20.03 -0.41
CA ILE A 71 9.99 20.42 -1.60
C ILE A 71 8.60 19.79 -1.50
N ARG A 72 7.59 20.61 -1.78
CA ARG A 72 6.18 20.22 -1.90
C ARG A 72 5.64 20.94 -3.14
N ALA A 73 5.68 20.27 -4.29
CA ALA A 73 5.21 20.83 -5.55
C ALA A 73 3.94 20.13 -6.02
N CYS A 74 2.97 20.87 -6.50
CA CYS A 74 1.71 20.36 -7.01
C CYS A 74 1.42 21.00 -8.37
N TYR A 75 1.28 20.18 -9.39
CA TYR A 75 1.05 20.56 -10.77
C TYR A 75 -0.41 20.33 -11.10
N LEU A 76 -1.16 21.39 -11.41
CA LEU A 76 -2.58 21.30 -11.68
C LEU A 76 -2.99 22.12 -12.89
N ASN A 77 -4.03 21.68 -13.59
CA ASN A 77 -4.66 22.42 -14.66
C ASN A 77 -5.65 23.45 -14.06
N PRO A 78 -5.33 24.77 -14.13
CA PRO A 78 -6.16 25.80 -13.49
C PRO A 78 -7.55 25.94 -14.13
N SER A 79 -7.71 25.55 -15.40
CA SER A 79 -9.01 25.60 -16.08
C SER A 79 -10.01 24.60 -15.51
N ARG A 80 -9.54 23.52 -14.85
CA ARG A 80 -10.37 22.45 -14.32
C ARG A 80 -10.40 22.40 -12.80
N PHE A 81 -9.28 22.76 -12.13
CA PHE A 81 -9.05 22.47 -10.73
C PHE A 81 -8.60 23.67 -9.90
N SER A 82 -8.76 24.91 -10.43
CA SER A 82 -8.38 26.14 -9.72
C SER A 82 -9.01 26.28 -8.32
N GLN A 83 -10.21 25.69 -8.10
CA GLN A 83 -10.88 25.71 -6.81
C GLN A 83 -10.08 25.02 -5.69
N PHE A 84 -9.24 24.04 -6.00
CA PHE A 84 -8.42 23.31 -5.02
C PHE A 84 -7.06 23.95 -4.74
N ARG A 85 -6.61 24.89 -5.60
CA ARG A 85 -5.34 25.60 -5.43
C ARG A 85 -5.16 26.22 -4.03
N PRO A 86 -6.16 26.92 -3.44
CA PRO A 86 -5.99 27.51 -2.12
C PRO A 86 -5.72 26.48 -1.01
N ASN A 87 -6.22 25.26 -1.14
CA ASN A 87 -6.03 24.18 -0.17
C ASN A 87 -4.57 23.74 -0.15
N PHE A 88 -4.00 23.48 -1.33
CA PHE A 88 -2.58 23.11 -1.47
C PHE A 88 -1.65 24.25 -1.05
N THR A 89 -1.97 25.50 -1.43
CA THR A 89 -1.17 26.66 -0.99
C THR A 89 -1.16 26.80 0.55
N ARG A 90 -2.31 26.61 1.21
CA ARG A 90 -2.41 26.64 2.69
C ARG A 90 -1.63 25.51 3.36
N ALA A 91 -1.56 24.34 2.72
CA ALA A 91 -0.76 23.20 3.20
C ALA A 91 0.75 23.36 2.87
N GLY A 92 1.17 24.52 2.34
CA GLY A 92 2.57 24.83 2.07
C GLY A 92 3.11 24.21 0.78
N PHE A 93 2.25 23.88 -0.19
CA PHE A 93 2.69 23.46 -1.51
C PHE A 93 3.00 24.67 -2.41
N GLN A 94 4.04 24.56 -3.20
CA GLN A 94 4.23 25.36 -4.40
C GLN A 94 3.27 24.81 -5.46
N VAL A 95 2.26 25.60 -5.82
CA VAL A 95 1.29 25.19 -6.85
C VAL A 95 1.68 25.77 -8.20
N VAL A 96 1.95 24.90 -9.16
CA VAL A 96 2.33 25.22 -10.53
C VAL A 96 1.13 25.09 -11.44
N ASP A 97 0.74 26.18 -12.09
CA ASP A 97 -0.36 26.18 -13.03
C ASP A 97 0.08 25.58 -14.38
N CYS A 98 -0.58 24.52 -14.79
CA CYS A 98 -0.29 23.76 -16.00
C CYS A 98 -1.52 23.79 -16.93
N PRO A 99 -1.75 24.88 -17.68
CA PRO A 99 -2.89 24.97 -18.58
C PRO A 99 -2.80 23.96 -19.72
N SER A 100 -3.94 23.54 -20.26
CA SER A 100 -3.98 22.67 -21.43
C SER A 100 -3.37 23.37 -22.63
N LEU A 101 -2.37 22.77 -23.26
CA LEU A 101 -1.66 23.30 -24.43
C LEU A 101 -2.35 22.93 -25.76
N THR A 102 -3.28 21.98 -25.74
CA THR A 102 -4.02 21.51 -26.92
C THR A 102 -5.50 21.39 -26.63
N GLN A 103 -6.33 21.43 -27.70
CA GLN A 103 -7.77 21.17 -27.58
C GLN A 103 -8.10 19.75 -27.05
N GLN A 104 -7.15 18.82 -27.14
CA GLN A 104 -7.27 17.46 -26.62
C GLN A 104 -6.89 17.35 -25.13
N GLY A 105 -6.61 18.46 -24.44
CA GLY A 105 -6.42 18.52 -23.01
C GLY A 105 -5.03 18.08 -22.49
N LYS A 106 -4.01 17.91 -23.36
CA LYS A 106 -2.65 17.66 -22.89
C LYS A 106 -2.15 18.86 -22.10
N SER A 107 -1.79 18.63 -20.85
CA SER A 107 -1.23 19.62 -19.93
C SER A 107 0.31 19.58 -20.01
N SER A 108 0.96 20.65 -19.54
CA SER A 108 2.42 20.68 -19.36
C SER A 108 2.86 20.13 -17.99
N ALA A 109 1.95 19.55 -17.21
CA ALA A 109 2.20 19.10 -15.86
C ALA A 109 3.36 18.11 -15.79
N ASP A 110 3.35 17.08 -16.65
CA ASP A 110 4.35 16.03 -16.70
C ASP A 110 5.75 16.60 -16.98
N ILE A 111 5.84 17.55 -17.93
CA ILE A 111 7.10 18.18 -18.30
C ILE A 111 7.63 19.04 -17.17
N ASN A 112 6.77 19.88 -16.56
CA ASN A 112 7.17 20.77 -15.46
C ASN A 112 7.60 19.94 -14.23
N LEU A 113 6.87 18.88 -13.91
CA LEU A 113 7.21 17.97 -12.81
C LEU A 113 8.59 17.33 -13.04
N VAL A 114 8.85 16.82 -14.25
CA VAL A 114 10.16 16.21 -14.58
C VAL A 114 11.29 17.21 -14.48
N LEU A 115 11.12 18.44 -15.00
CA LEU A 115 12.13 19.48 -14.95
C LEU A 115 12.46 19.87 -13.51
N ASP A 116 11.44 20.17 -12.68
CA ASP A 116 11.62 20.55 -11.28
C ASP A 116 12.25 19.41 -10.46
N ALA A 117 11.90 18.15 -10.75
CA ALA A 117 12.49 17.00 -10.09
C ALA A 117 13.96 16.80 -10.49
N VAL A 118 14.32 17.04 -11.75
CA VAL A 118 15.73 16.99 -12.23
C VAL A 118 16.53 18.13 -11.62
N ASP A 119 15.98 19.33 -11.52
CA ASP A 119 16.62 20.47 -10.86
C ASP A 119 16.83 20.20 -9.36
N ALA A 120 15.84 19.60 -8.69
CA ALA A 120 15.97 19.15 -7.30
C ALA A 120 17.08 18.09 -7.14
N LEU A 121 17.21 17.18 -8.09
CA LEU A 121 18.25 16.13 -8.09
C LEU A 121 19.65 16.75 -8.23
N ALA A 122 19.78 17.84 -8.98
CA ALA A 122 21.03 18.57 -9.22
C ALA A 122 21.32 19.65 -8.14
N ALA A 123 20.38 19.93 -7.25
CA ALA A 123 20.50 20.99 -6.26
C ALA A 123 21.64 20.73 -5.25
N PRO A 124 22.26 21.80 -4.66
CA PRO A 124 23.23 21.65 -3.58
C PRO A 124 22.63 20.97 -2.34
N THR A 125 21.33 21.13 -2.11
CA THR A 125 20.60 20.40 -1.06
C THR A 125 20.43 18.95 -1.45
N LEU A 126 20.96 18.06 -0.65
CA LEU A 126 20.79 16.63 -0.86
C LEU A 126 19.38 16.19 -0.42
N TYR A 127 18.50 15.90 -1.36
CA TYR A 127 17.23 15.23 -1.10
C TYR A 127 17.47 13.71 -1.15
N GLU A 128 17.16 13.03 -0.05
CA GLU A 128 17.44 11.60 0.12
C GLU A 128 16.32 10.75 -0.46
N GLU A 129 15.09 11.31 -0.52
CA GLU A 129 13.92 10.64 -1.07
C GLU A 129 13.15 11.55 -2.05
N PHE A 130 12.70 10.96 -3.14
CA PHE A 130 11.79 11.56 -4.13
C PHE A 130 10.47 10.82 -4.07
N VAL A 131 9.39 11.54 -3.76
CA VAL A 131 8.03 11.01 -3.77
C VAL A 131 7.31 11.55 -5.00
N ILE A 132 6.93 10.66 -5.91
CA ILE A 132 6.21 10.98 -7.15
C ILE A 132 4.79 10.48 -7.01
N VAL A 133 3.83 11.40 -7.03
CA VAL A 133 2.41 11.11 -6.87
C VAL A 133 1.75 11.16 -8.24
N SER A 134 1.83 10.08 -8.98
CA SER A 134 1.20 9.85 -10.29
C SER A 134 1.24 8.37 -10.63
N ALA A 135 0.26 7.87 -11.38
CA ALA A 135 0.22 6.51 -11.92
C ALA A 135 0.83 6.42 -13.33
N ASP A 136 1.28 7.55 -13.89
CA ASP A 136 1.79 7.60 -15.25
C ASP A 136 3.16 6.94 -15.35
N ALA A 137 3.25 5.89 -16.19
CA ALA A 137 4.50 5.17 -16.46
C ALA A 137 5.55 6.00 -17.21
N ASP A 138 5.18 7.14 -17.79
CA ASP A 138 6.12 8.04 -18.46
C ASP A 138 7.10 8.68 -17.46
N PHE A 139 6.83 8.63 -16.15
CA PHE A 139 7.80 8.99 -15.10
C PHE A 139 8.84 7.90 -14.79
N THR A 140 8.78 6.71 -15.42
CA THR A 140 9.81 5.65 -15.23
C THR A 140 11.24 6.16 -15.48
N PRO A 141 11.55 6.95 -16.53
CA PRO A 141 12.89 7.47 -16.75
C PRO A 141 13.36 8.41 -15.63
N LEU A 142 12.45 9.21 -15.03
CA LEU A 142 12.75 10.05 -13.89
C LEU A 142 13.10 9.21 -12.65
N ALA A 143 12.29 8.21 -12.34
CA ALA A 143 12.52 7.29 -11.21
C ALA A 143 13.86 6.56 -11.33
N LEU A 144 14.22 6.06 -12.54
CA LEU A 144 15.51 5.44 -12.82
C LEU A 144 16.67 6.43 -12.61
N ARG A 145 16.50 7.71 -12.99
CA ARG A 145 17.52 8.74 -12.80
C ARG A 145 17.74 9.05 -11.32
N CYS A 146 16.67 9.12 -10.52
CA CYS A 146 16.76 9.29 -9.07
C CYS A 146 17.52 8.12 -8.42
N ARG A 147 17.19 6.88 -8.77
CA ARG A 147 17.91 5.69 -8.28
C ARG A 147 19.38 5.67 -8.69
N ALA A 148 19.69 6.04 -9.93
CA ALA A 148 21.07 6.12 -10.41
C ALA A 148 21.91 7.15 -9.63
N ALA A 149 21.26 8.16 -9.05
CA ALA A 149 21.86 9.15 -8.16
C ALA A 149 21.82 8.75 -6.68
N ASP A 150 21.53 7.49 -6.36
CA ASP A 150 21.41 6.96 -5.00
C ASP A 150 20.35 7.69 -4.17
N ARG A 151 19.15 7.89 -4.78
CA ARG A 151 17.98 8.46 -4.10
C ARG A 151 16.90 7.41 -3.96
N ARG A 152 16.31 7.35 -2.78
CA ARG A 152 15.10 6.58 -2.54
C ARG A 152 13.97 7.11 -3.40
N VAL A 153 13.22 6.22 -4.04
CA VAL A 153 12.06 6.56 -4.86
C VAL A 153 10.80 5.94 -4.25
N THR A 154 9.86 6.79 -3.86
CA THR A 154 8.52 6.38 -3.46
C THR A 154 7.52 6.82 -4.52
N ILE A 155 6.72 5.88 -5.02
CA ILE A 155 5.65 6.16 -5.98
C ILE A 155 4.30 6.05 -5.26
N MET A 156 3.44 7.05 -5.41
CA MET A 156 2.04 7.01 -4.96
C MET A 156 1.13 7.03 -6.17
N THR A 157 0.21 6.08 -6.24
CA THR A 157 -0.67 5.93 -7.41
C THR A 157 -2.13 6.04 -7.02
N ALA A 158 -2.93 6.71 -7.86
CA ALA A 158 -4.39 6.75 -7.73
C ALA A 158 -5.10 5.81 -8.73
N SER A 159 -4.32 5.03 -9.48
CA SER A 159 -4.80 4.06 -10.46
C SER A 159 -3.80 2.92 -10.61
N PRO A 160 -4.15 1.79 -11.26
CA PRO A 160 -3.19 0.74 -11.56
C PRO A 160 -2.01 1.29 -12.35
N ALA A 161 -0.81 1.18 -11.79
CA ALA A 161 0.44 1.58 -12.45
C ALA A 161 1.11 0.38 -13.09
N ALA A 162 1.80 0.59 -14.21
CA ALA A 162 2.55 -0.46 -14.89
C ALA A 162 3.59 -1.10 -13.95
N SER A 163 3.75 -2.42 -14.03
CA SER A 163 4.68 -3.16 -13.18
C SER A 163 6.13 -2.68 -13.34
N ALA A 164 6.54 -2.30 -14.57
CA ALA A 164 7.85 -1.74 -14.82
C ALA A 164 8.09 -0.42 -14.06
N TYR A 165 7.07 0.44 -13.96
CA TYR A 165 7.14 1.69 -13.20
C TYR A 165 7.24 1.40 -11.69
N ARG A 166 6.46 0.45 -11.19
CA ARG A 166 6.53 0.04 -9.78
C ARG A 166 7.85 -0.66 -9.42
N ALA A 167 8.41 -1.43 -10.34
CA ALA A 167 9.67 -2.16 -10.13
C ALA A 167 10.89 -1.25 -9.92
N VAL A 168 10.84 0.01 -10.35
CA VAL A 168 11.92 0.98 -10.14
C VAL A 168 11.81 1.73 -8.81
N ALA A 169 10.70 1.61 -8.09
CA ALA A 169 10.49 2.26 -6.81
C ALA A 169 10.99 1.40 -5.64
N ASP A 170 11.51 2.05 -4.60
CA ASP A 170 11.85 1.42 -3.32
C ASP A 170 10.60 1.21 -2.46
N SER A 171 9.56 2.05 -2.67
CA SER A 171 8.26 1.93 -2.02
C SER A 171 7.14 2.33 -2.97
N VAL A 172 6.01 1.64 -2.88
CA VAL A 172 4.80 1.96 -3.67
C VAL A 172 3.61 2.06 -2.72
N ILE A 173 2.95 3.22 -2.74
CA ILE A 173 1.64 3.44 -2.10
C ILE A 173 0.59 3.25 -3.19
N THR A 174 -0.23 2.22 -3.04
CA THR A 174 -1.24 1.87 -4.05
C THR A 174 -2.44 2.82 -4.01
N ALA A 175 -3.32 2.72 -5.02
CA ALA A 175 -4.52 3.54 -5.08
C ALA A 175 -5.46 3.31 -3.87
N ASP A 176 -5.55 2.06 -3.40
CA ASP A 176 -6.34 1.72 -2.21
C ASP A 176 -5.69 2.30 -0.94
N ASP A 177 -4.36 2.16 -0.79
CA ASP A 177 -3.63 2.73 0.35
C ASP A 177 -3.73 4.26 0.37
N LEU A 178 -3.68 4.91 -0.81
CA LEU A 178 -3.85 6.36 -0.93
C LEU A 178 -5.28 6.78 -0.56
N ALA A 179 -6.30 6.06 -1.02
CA ALA A 179 -7.68 6.35 -0.67
C ALA A 179 -7.93 6.20 0.85
N ASP A 180 -7.37 5.16 1.46
CA ASP A 180 -7.43 4.98 2.91
C ASP A 180 -6.67 6.11 3.64
N LEU A 181 -5.48 6.47 3.18
CA LEU A 181 -4.64 7.53 3.77
C LEU A 181 -5.37 8.87 3.83
N VAL A 182 -6.07 9.26 2.75
CA VAL A 182 -6.75 10.57 2.69
C VAL A 182 -8.08 10.59 3.43
N THR A 183 -8.70 9.42 3.72
CA THR A 183 -10.03 9.31 4.35
C THR A 183 -10.00 8.98 5.85
N GLN A 184 -8.88 8.54 6.40
CA GLN A 184 -8.77 8.09 7.81
C GLN A 184 -9.02 9.16 8.88
N THR A 185 -9.16 10.41 8.54
CA THR A 185 -9.21 11.56 9.47
C THR A 185 -10.46 11.69 10.31
N ALA A 186 -11.56 11.11 9.93
CA ALA A 186 -12.85 11.42 10.56
C ALA A 186 -13.12 10.66 11.87
N SER A 187 -12.27 9.69 12.26
CA SER A 187 -12.60 8.80 13.40
C SER A 187 -11.89 9.13 14.71
N THR A 188 -10.93 10.06 14.75
CA THR A 188 -10.12 10.32 15.97
C THR A 188 -10.43 11.66 16.65
N LEU A 189 -11.27 12.52 16.07
CA LEU A 189 -11.61 13.84 16.64
C LEU A 189 -13.02 13.95 17.26
N ALA A 190 -13.71 12.85 17.44
CA ALA A 190 -14.94 12.85 18.23
C ALA A 190 -14.63 12.30 19.62
N VAL A 191 -14.34 13.15 20.54
CA VAL A 191 -14.52 13.19 22.00
C VAL A 191 -13.34 13.89 22.69
N GLU A 192 -13.40 15.22 22.75
CA GLU A 192 -12.97 15.97 23.92
C GLU A 192 -13.84 17.24 24.01
N GLU A 193 -14.84 17.19 24.87
CA GLU A 193 -15.54 18.40 25.33
C GLU A 193 -14.58 19.26 26.16
N PRO A 194 -14.68 20.60 26.08
CA PRO A 194 -13.80 21.49 26.82
C PRO A 194 -14.15 21.49 28.31
N VAL A 195 -13.23 21.01 29.13
CA VAL A 195 -13.30 21.19 30.59
C VAL A 195 -12.77 22.59 30.91
N GLU A 196 -13.66 23.41 31.52
CA GLU A 196 -13.32 24.72 32.06
C GLU A 196 -12.19 24.69 33.11
N PRO A 197 -11.33 25.71 33.18
CA PRO A 197 -10.21 25.74 34.11
C PRO A 197 -10.67 26.20 35.51
N THR A 198 -10.68 25.31 36.46
CA THR A 198 -10.80 25.66 37.90
C THR A 198 -9.42 26.03 38.45
N ARG A 199 -9.36 27.23 39.06
CA ARG A 199 -8.16 27.83 39.66
C ARG A 199 -7.63 27.05 40.88
N PRO A 200 -6.34 27.14 41.19
CA PRO A 200 -5.70 26.38 42.26
C PRO A 200 -5.87 26.99 43.63
N ARG A 201 -6.10 26.14 44.63
CA ARG A 201 -5.93 26.51 46.03
C ARG A 201 -4.61 25.94 46.54
N THR A 202 -3.78 26.84 47.03
CA THR A 202 -2.56 26.63 47.81
C THR A 202 -2.85 26.01 49.18
N THR A 203 -2.07 25.00 49.61
CA THR A 203 -1.61 24.84 50.99
C THR A 203 -0.32 24.01 51.04
N THR A 204 0.58 24.50 51.86
CA THR A 204 1.97 24.13 52.12
C THR A 204 2.11 22.86 52.99
N PRO A 205 3.32 22.19 53.01
CA PRO A 205 3.50 20.88 53.62
C PRO A 205 3.95 20.91 55.10
N PRO A 206 4.02 19.79 55.78
CA PRO A 206 5.29 19.52 56.48
C PRO A 206 5.81 18.08 56.48
N ASP A 207 7.12 18.08 56.51
CA ASP A 207 8.07 17.23 57.19
C ASP A 207 8.20 15.71 56.95
N ARG A 208 9.46 15.42 56.66
CA ARG A 208 10.17 14.13 56.76
C ARG A 208 10.55 13.83 58.19
N PRO A 209 10.79 12.58 58.58
CA PRO A 209 12.19 12.14 58.69
C PRO A 209 12.48 10.70 58.21
N ALA A 210 13.79 10.49 58.14
CA ALA A 210 14.54 9.41 57.51
C ALA A 210 14.78 8.15 58.42
N ALA A 211 15.50 7.23 57.77
CA ALA A 211 16.25 6.06 58.25
C ALA A 211 15.47 4.71 58.25
N ASP A 212 15.95 3.57 57.78
CA ASP A 212 17.26 2.94 57.72
C ASP A 212 17.18 1.72 56.77
N ALA A 213 18.29 1.39 56.11
CA ALA A 213 18.49 0.12 55.43
C ALA A 213 18.90 -0.98 56.47
N PRO A 214 18.74 -2.27 56.11
CA PRO A 214 19.91 -3.01 55.70
C PRO A 214 19.69 -4.05 54.57
N ALA A 215 20.82 -4.37 53.95
CA ALA A 215 21.03 -5.33 52.90
C ALA A 215 20.66 -6.78 53.24
N ALA A 216 20.16 -7.52 52.24
CA ALA A 216 20.21 -8.98 52.25
C ALA A 216 20.42 -9.51 50.82
N VAL A 217 21.32 -10.47 50.75
CA VAL A 217 21.97 -11.27 49.73
C VAL A 217 21.01 -11.97 48.76
N PRO A 218 21.42 -12.26 47.49
CA PRO A 218 20.53 -12.73 46.41
C PRO A 218 20.28 -14.24 46.47
N PRO A 219 19.10 -14.71 46.06
CA PRO A 219 18.92 -16.10 45.70
C PRO A 219 18.88 -16.33 44.21
N ALA A 220 19.68 -17.29 43.79
CA ALA A 220 19.56 -18.24 42.67
C ALA A 220 18.78 -17.87 41.43
N ALA A 221 19.47 -18.01 40.30
CA ALA A 221 18.98 -18.03 38.95
C ALA A 221 17.63 -18.79 38.79
N LYS A 222 16.61 -18.08 38.36
CA LYS A 222 15.41 -18.69 37.84
C LYS A 222 15.54 -18.79 36.30
N THR A 223 15.48 -20.01 35.81
CA THR A 223 15.30 -20.40 34.41
C THR A 223 14.30 -19.48 33.72
N PRO A 224 14.58 -18.91 32.51
CA PRO A 224 13.63 -18.05 31.83
C PRO A 224 12.40 -18.85 31.40
N ALA A 225 11.26 -18.36 31.77
CA ALA A 225 9.96 -18.89 31.35
C ALA A 225 9.79 -18.73 29.82
N THR A 226 9.99 -19.84 29.13
CA THR A 226 9.91 -19.99 27.65
C THR A 226 8.50 -19.61 27.07
N GLY A 227 7.50 -19.39 27.91
CA GLY A 227 6.14 -19.07 27.51
C GLY A 227 5.87 -17.61 27.15
N GLY A 228 6.60 -16.67 27.73
CA GLY A 228 6.33 -15.23 27.56
C GLY A 228 6.87 -14.66 26.24
N ALA A 229 8.09 -15.04 25.87
CA ALA A 229 8.76 -14.56 24.67
C ALA A 229 8.06 -15.10 23.40
N SER A 230 7.72 -16.38 23.36
CA SER A 230 6.93 -16.96 22.24
C SER A 230 5.54 -16.32 22.08
N ALA A 231 4.92 -15.85 23.16
CA ALA A 231 3.66 -15.13 23.11
C ALA A 231 3.82 -13.73 22.47
N ALA A 232 4.96 -13.06 22.71
CA ALA A 232 5.27 -11.77 22.10
C ALA A 232 5.45 -11.91 20.57
N ALA A 233 6.22 -12.90 20.13
CA ALA A 233 6.40 -13.20 18.71
C ALA A 233 5.07 -13.55 18.02
N ARG A 234 4.24 -14.38 18.66
CA ARG A 234 2.89 -14.70 18.16
C ARG A 234 2.04 -13.46 17.97
N LYS A 235 2.00 -12.58 18.98
CA LYS A 235 1.24 -11.32 18.94
C LYS A 235 1.73 -10.41 17.81
N ALA A 236 3.04 -10.25 17.66
CA ALA A 236 3.64 -9.42 16.61
C ALA A 236 3.32 -9.95 15.20
N VAL A 237 3.43 -11.27 14.99
CA VAL A 237 3.06 -11.91 13.72
C VAL A 237 1.58 -11.72 13.41
N LEU A 238 0.69 -11.98 14.36
CA LEU A 238 -0.75 -11.78 14.17
C LEU A 238 -1.09 -10.33 13.84
N GLN A 239 -0.51 -9.38 14.54
CA GLN A 239 -0.71 -7.96 14.26
C GLN A 239 -0.24 -7.63 12.84
N ARG A 240 0.97 -8.03 12.44
CA ARG A 240 1.53 -7.75 11.12
C ARG A 240 0.68 -8.34 10.00
N VAL A 241 0.18 -9.58 10.17
CA VAL A 241 -0.64 -10.27 9.16
C VAL A 241 -2.05 -9.66 9.07
N ARG A 242 -2.65 -9.26 10.19
CA ARG A 242 -4.00 -8.66 10.22
C ARG A 242 -4.04 -7.25 9.64
N THR A 243 -2.96 -6.48 9.81
CA THR A 243 -2.85 -5.11 9.27
C THR A 243 -2.31 -5.07 7.82
N ALA A 244 -1.82 -6.19 7.30
CA ALA A 244 -1.29 -6.24 5.94
C ALA A 244 -2.41 -6.19 4.89
N ASP A 245 -2.18 -5.42 3.82
CA ASP A 245 -3.13 -5.27 2.70
C ASP A 245 -2.98 -6.37 1.64
N ARG A 246 -1.96 -7.19 1.76
CA ARG A 246 -1.63 -8.33 0.89
C ARG A 246 -0.94 -9.44 1.69
N PRO A 247 -0.88 -10.66 1.16
CA PRO A 247 -0.08 -11.73 1.75
C PRO A 247 1.36 -11.27 2.03
N VAL A 248 1.83 -11.48 3.26
CA VAL A 248 3.13 -11.01 3.72
C VAL A 248 4.21 -12.02 3.35
N PRO A 249 5.33 -11.63 2.73
CA PRO A 249 6.43 -12.56 2.47
C PRO A 249 6.93 -13.24 3.75
N LEU A 250 7.22 -14.53 3.66
CA LEU A 250 7.66 -15.34 4.80
C LEU A 250 8.92 -14.76 5.47
N GLY A 251 9.84 -14.18 4.67
CA GLY A 251 11.04 -13.50 5.18
C GLY A 251 10.71 -12.33 6.12
N THR A 252 9.69 -11.53 5.79
CA THR A 252 9.22 -10.44 6.65
C THR A 252 8.65 -10.98 7.98
N ILE A 253 7.90 -12.09 7.93
CA ILE A 253 7.34 -12.72 9.14
C ILE A 253 8.46 -13.29 10.03
N VAL A 254 9.51 -13.84 9.42
CA VAL A 254 10.72 -14.28 10.14
C VAL A 254 11.33 -13.11 10.92
N GLN A 255 11.54 -11.98 10.28
CA GLN A 255 12.10 -10.78 10.91
C GLN A 255 11.22 -10.25 12.04
N VAL A 256 9.90 -10.14 11.82
CA VAL A 256 8.93 -9.68 12.83
C VAL A 256 8.94 -10.61 14.05
N ALA A 257 8.93 -11.93 13.84
CA ALA A 257 8.95 -12.89 14.92
C ALA A 257 10.27 -12.84 15.71
N GLN A 258 11.40 -12.77 15.02
CA GLN A 258 12.73 -12.70 15.64
C GLN A 258 12.99 -11.36 16.35
N LYS A 259 12.47 -10.25 15.83
CA LYS A 259 12.53 -8.94 16.51
C LYS A 259 11.76 -8.96 17.84
N ALA A 260 10.61 -9.63 17.86
CA ALA A 260 9.77 -9.75 19.06
C ALA A 260 10.28 -10.82 20.06
N ASP A 261 10.99 -11.82 19.57
CA ASP A 261 11.60 -12.89 20.36
C ASP A 261 12.92 -13.37 19.72
N PRO A 262 14.05 -12.75 20.04
CA PRO A 262 15.36 -13.13 19.50
C PRO A 262 15.76 -14.58 19.79
N SER A 263 15.22 -15.19 20.85
CA SER A 263 15.53 -16.58 21.22
C SER A 263 14.99 -17.62 20.24
N LEU A 264 14.09 -17.24 19.33
CA LEU A 264 13.52 -18.13 18.30
C LEU A 264 14.59 -18.68 17.36
N GLN A 265 15.63 -17.90 17.05
CA GLN A 265 16.73 -18.35 16.21
C GLN A 265 17.60 -19.39 16.93
N GLU A 266 17.98 -19.14 18.16
CA GLU A 266 18.82 -20.03 19.00
C GLU A 266 18.07 -21.30 19.34
N SER A 267 16.79 -21.21 19.67
CA SER A 267 15.93 -22.35 20.01
C SER A 267 15.46 -23.16 18.79
N ARG A 268 15.93 -22.84 17.56
CA ARG A 268 15.43 -23.43 16.31
C ARG A 268 13.90 -23.38 16.23
N TRP A 269 13.36 -22.14 16.39
CA TRP A 269 11.93 -21.89 16.37
C TRP A 269 11.15 -22.63 17.46
N ALA A 270 11.59 -22.45 18.69
CA ALA A 270 11.03 -23.12 19.87
C ALA A 270 10.97 -24.66 19.71
N GLY A 271 12.02 -25.25 19.11
CA GLY A 271 12.14 -26.70 18.90
C GLY A 271 11.34 -27.27 17.74
N THR A 272 10.69 -26.43 16.91
CA THR A 272 9.92 -26.94 15.74
C THR A 272 10.78 -27.15 14.49
N GLY A 273 12.03 -26.72 14.52
CA GLY A 273 12.99 -26.91 13.42
C GLY A 273 12.88 -25.86 12.28
N GLY A 274 11.86 -25.00 12.30
CA GLY A 274 11.68 -24.00 11.25
C GLY A 274 10.48 -23.10 11.46
N VAL A 275 10.42 -22.00 10.67
CA VAL A 275 9.37 -20.99 10.79
C VAL A 275 7.97 -21.52 10.42
N LEU A 276 7.83 -22.33 9.38
CA LEU A 276 6.51 -22.85 8.95
C LEU A 276 5.89 -23.83 9.97
N PRO A 277 6.63 -24.82 10.50
CA PRO A 277 6.13 -25.65 11.61
C PRO A 277 5.82 -24.85 12.86
N TRP A 278 6.61 -23.81 13.15
CA TRP A 278 6.36 -22.91 14.27
C TRP A 278 5.07 -22.11 14.07
N LEU A 279 4.84 -21.52 12.87
CA LEU A 279 3.61 -20.80 12.54
C LEU A 279 2.39 -21.71 12.69
N ALA A 280 2.42 -22.91 12.14
CA ALA A 280 1.31 -23.87 12.24
C ALA A 280 0.95 -24.20 13.69
N ARG A 281 1.95 -24.23 14.60
CA ARG A 281 1.75 -24.54 16.01
C ARG A 281 1.42 -23.33 16.86
N ALA A 282 2.14 -22.21 16.67
CA ALA A 282 2.05 -21.04 17.53
C ALA A 282 1.01 -20.01 17.04
N VAL A 283 0.73 -19.97 15.74
CA VAL A 283 -0.15 -19.00 15.11
C VAL A 283 -1.11 -19.68 14.11
N PRO A 284 -1.94 -20.64 14.56
CA PRO A 284 -2.81 -21.41 13.66
C PRO A 284 -3.88 -20.56 12.96
N GLU A 285 -4.06 -19.30 13.36
CA GLU A 285 -5.02 -18.38 12.76
C GLU A 285 -4.57 -17.80 11.42
N VAL A 286 -3.32 -18.01 11.00
CA VAL A 286 -2.80 -17.52 9.71
C VAL A 286 -2.66 -18.64 8.70
N GLY A 287 -2.89 -18.34 7.43
CA GLY A 287 -2.52 -19.20 6.31
C GLY A 287 -1.02 -19.03 6.00
N ALA A 288 -0.35 -20.10 5.61
CA ALA A 288 1.06 -20.04 5.21
C ALA A 288 1.32 -20.96 4.02
N SER A 289 2.08 -20.47 3.02
CA SER A 289 2.51 -21.23 1.86
C SER A 289 3.99 -21.59 1.93
N SER A 290 4.32 -22.83 1.62
CA SER A 290 5.71 -23.29 1.50
C SER A 290 6.32 -23.06 0.11
N ARG A 291 5.52 -22.66 -0.90
CA ARG A 291 6.03 -22.36 -2.26
C ARG A 291 6.93 -21.14 -2.22
N PRO A 292 8.18 -21.22 -2.70
CA PRO A 292 9.07 -20.07 -2.76
C PRO A 292 8.44 -18.87 -3.51
N PRO A 293 8.60 -17.63 -3.00
CA PRO A 293 9.37 -17.22 -1.84
C PRO A 293 8.70 -17.41 -0.47
N GLY A 294 7.52 -18.05 -0.41
CA GLY A 294 6.72 -18.25 0.79
C GLY A 294 5.94 -17.00 1.23
N TYR A 295 4.67 -17.20 1.63
CA TYR A 295 3.80 -16.13 2.09
C TYR A 295 2.99 -16.55 3.30
N VAL A 296 2.61 -15.56 4.13
CA VAL A 296 1.71 -15.74 5.29
C VAL A 296 0.59 -14.71 5.17
N TRP A 297 -0.65 -15.12 5.42
CA TRP A 297 -1.82 -14.25 5.26
C TRP A 297 -2.90 -14.50 6.31
N ASP A 298 -3.82 -13.55 6.45
CA ASP A 298 -5.06 -13.72 7.21
C ASP A 298 -6.10 -14.46 6.34
N PRO A 299 -6.50 -15.71 6.68
CA PRO A 299 -7.46 -16.48 5.87
C PRO A 299 -8.84 -15.84 5.76
N LYS A 300 -9.15 -14.87 6.63
CA LYS A 300 -10.41 -14.11 6.56
C LYS A 300 -10.38 -13.02 5.48
N ARG A 301 -9.20 -12.63 5.02
CA ARG A 301 -8.99 -11.53 4.06
C ARG A 301 -8.42 -12.02 2.73
N PHE A 302 -7.55 -13.03 2.76
CA PHE A 302 -6.79 -13.52 1.60
C PHE A 302 -6.89 -15.05 1.51
N GLY A 303 -6.74 -15.59 0.31
CA GLY A 303 -6.62 -17.01 0.03
C GLY A 303 -5.31 -17.34 -0.70
N GLU A 304 -5.07 -18.62 -1.01
CA GLU A 304 -3.91 -19.02 -1.81
C GLU A 304 -3.90 -18.40 -3.22
N ALA A 305 -5.07 -18.04 -3.75
CA ALA A 305 -5.20 -17.37 -5.04
C ALA A 305 -4.72 -15.91 -5.03
N ASP A 306 -4.60 -15.29 -3.85
CA ASP A 306 -4.06 -13.94 -3.68
C ASP A 306 -2.52 -13.93 -3.57
N LEU A 307 -1.88 -15.10 -3.59
CA LEU A 307 -0.44 -15.19 -3.50
C LEU A 307 0.19 -14.74 -4.82
N PRO A 308 1.21 -13.89 -4.80
CA PRO A 308 1.96 -13.58 -6.00
C PRO A 308 2.50 -14.85 -6.66
N GLY A 309 2.14 -15.10 -7.93
CA GLY A 309 2.49 -16.30 -8.65
C GLY A 309 1.64 -17.55 -8.34
N ALA A 310 0.49 -17.41 -7.70
CA ALA A 310 -0.48 -18.49 -7.57
C ALA A 310 -0.98 -18.90 -8.97
N VAL A 311 -0.64 -20.10 -9.39
CA VAL A 311 -1.08 -20.68 -10.66
C VAL A 311 -2.21 -21.66 -10.34
N THR A 312 -3.35 -21.50 -10.99
CA THR A 312 -4.46 -22.45 -10.93
C THR A 312 -4.11 -23.72 -11.73
N ASP A 313 -4.80 -24.81 -11.49
CA ASP A 313 -4.54 -26.20 -11.96
C ASP A 313 -4.31 -26.41 -13.48
N THR A 314 -4.39 -25.37 -14.29
CA THR A 314 -4.02 -25.40 -15.71
C THR A 314 -2.74 -24.58 -15.90
N ASP A 315 -1.70 -25.18 -16.45
CA ASP A 315 -0.42 -24.49 -16.73
C ASP A 315 -0.68 -23.27 -17.62
N PRO A 316 -0.44 -22.02 -17.16
CA PRO A 316 -0.80 -20.83 -17.93
C PRO A 316 0.01 -20.77 -19.22
N SER A 317 -0.62 -20.33 -20.30
CA SER A 317 0.07 -20.12 -21.58
C SER A 317 1.24 -19.13 -21.40
N ALA A 318 2.19 -19.14 -22.34
CA ALA A 318 3.31 -18.20 -22.31
C ALA A 318 2.82 -16.74 -22.28
N LEU A 319 1.75 -16.43 -23.03
CA LEU A 319 1.11 -15.13 -23.04
C LEU A 319 0.53 -14.76 -21.68
N GLN A 320 -0.22 -15.67 -21.03
CA GLN A 320 -0.78 -15.42 -19.70
C GLN A 320 0.29 -15.14 -18.66
N ARG A 321 1.37 -15.94 -18.65
CA ARG A 321 2.52 -15.71 -17.75
C ARG A 321 3.13 -14.34 -17.97
N GLN A 322 3.30 -13.91 -19.23
CA GLN A 322 3.84 -12.60 -19.55
C GLN A 322 2.92 -11.47 -19.11
N VAL A 323 1.61 -11.59 -19.37
CA VAL A 323 0.60 -10.60 -18.93
C VAL A 323 0.62 -10.48 -17.40
N ILE A 324 0.55 -11.60 -16.67
CA ILE A 324 0.59 -11.61 -15.20
C ILE A 324 1.86 -10.90 -14.68
N THR A 325 3.02 -11.24 -15.25
CA THR A 325 4.31 -10.66 -14.81
C THR A 325 4.39 -9.16 -15.05
N VAL A 326 3.84 -8.69 -16.17
CA VAL A 326 4.01 -7.30 -16.62
C VAL A 326 2.94 -6.37 -16.06
N THR A 327 1.71 -6.87 -15.83
CA THR A 327 0.55 -6.05 -15.43
C THR A 327 0.03 -6.35 -14.03
N ASP A 328 0.56 -7.36 -13.34
CA ASP A 328 0.04 -7.94 -12.09
C ASP A 328 -1.43 -8.38 -12.18
N THR A 329 -1.94 -8.57 -13.38
CA THR A 329 -3.26 -9.17 -13.58
C THR A 329 -3.36 -10.46 -12.78
N PRO A 330 -4.42 -10.65 -11.97
CA PRO A 330 -4.56 -11.86 -11.17
C PRO A 330 -4.53 -13.13 -12.03
N GLY A 331 -3.69 -14.09 -11.67
CA GLY A 331 -3.50 -15.34 -12.40
C GLY A 331 -4.65 -16.34 -12.20
N LEU A 332 -5.90 -15.90 -12.27
CA LEU A 332 -7.07 -16.79 -12.18
C LEU A 332 -7.25 -17.62 -13.45
N SER A 333 -7.91 -18.79 -13.33
CA SER A 333 -8.42 -19.50 -14.51
C SER A 333 -9.57 -18.74 -15.16
N ALA A 334 -9.87 -19.02 -16.43
CA ALA A 334 -11.03 -18.44 -17.11
C ALA A 334 -12.34 -18.74 -16.35
N ASP A 335 -12.49 -19.95 -15.82
CA ASP A 335 -13.67 -20.32 -15.03
C ASP A 335 -13.81 -19.47 -13.75
N ASN A 336 -12.71 -19.22 -13.05
CA ASN A 336 -12.72 -18.37 -11.86
C ASN A 336 -13.01 -16.90 -12.19
N TYR A 337 -12.54 -16.39 -13.34
CA TYR A 337 -12.95 -15.07 -13.86
C TYR A 337 -14.44 -15.04 -14.19
N ARG A 338 -14.98 -16.07 -14.84
CA ARG A 338 -16.42 -16.20 -15.11
C ARG A 338 -17.24 -16.13 -13.81
N VAL A 339 -16.86 -16.91 -12.81
CA VAL A 339 -17.54 -16.91 -11.50
C VAL A 339 -17.46 -15.53 -10.84
N LEU A 340 -16.29 -14.89 -10.85
CA LEU A 340 -16.10 -13.55 -10.26
C LEU A 340 -16.98 -12.51 -10.94
N LEU A 341 -16.93 -12.41 -12.27
CA LEU A 341 -17.67 -11.41 -13.03
C LEU A 341 -19.19 -11.63 -12.95
N THR A 342 -19.64 -12.87 -12.96
CA THR A 342 -21.05 -13.21 -12.76
C THR A 342 -21.52 -12.88 -11.34
N ALA A 343 -20.71 -13.17 -10.32
CA ALA A 343 -21.01 -12.83 -8.93
C ALA A 343 -21.05 -11.30 -8.71
N LEU A 344 -20.17 -10.57 -9.38
CA LEU A 344 -20.16 -9.09 -9.33
C LEU A 344 -21.43 -8.52 -9.97
N ALA A 345 -21.81 -8.98 -11.16
CA ALA A 345 -23.05 -8.56 -11.82
C ALA A 345 -24.29 -8.85 -10.94
N ALA A 346 -24.36 -10.04 -10.35
CA ALA A 346 -25.44 -10.41 -9.44
C ALA A 346 -25.50 -9.52 -8.18
N ASP A 347 -24.35 -9.16 -7.61
CA ASP A 347 -24.29 -8.25 -6.45
C ASP A 347 -24.74 -6.84 -6.83
N LEU A 348 -24.29 -6.32 -7.96
CA LEU A 348 -24.69 -4.99 -8.45
C LEU A 348 -26.20 -4.91 -8.72
N HIS A 349 -26.79 -6.01 -9.23
CA HIS A 349 -28.23 -6.07 -9.46
C HIS A 349 -29.05 -6.06 -8.16
N ALA A 350 -28.50 -6.68 -7.10
CA ALA A 350 -29.17 -6.86 -5.82
C ALA A 350 -28.93 -5.69 -4.82
N HIS A 351 -27.82 -4.97 -4.95
CA HIS A 351 -27.38 -3.95 -3.99
C HIS A 351 -26.76 -2.74 -4.67
N PRO A 352 -26.92 -1.53 -4.10
CA PRO A 352 -26.13 -0.37 -4.51
C PRO A 352 -24.65 -0.66 -4.41
N PHE A 353 -23.87 -0.19 -5.37
CA PHE A 353 -22.42 -0.37 -5.36
C PHE A 353 -21.81 0.37 -4.17
N ASN A 354 -21.09 -0.38 -3.35
CA ASN A 354 -20.17 0.11 -2.34
C ASN A 354 -18.93 -0.78 -2.38
N ARG A 355 -17.78 -0.22 -2.72
CA ARG A 355 -16.57 -1.00 -3.00
C ARG A 355 -16.22 -1.98 -1.88
N ALA A 356 -16.23 -1.52 -0.62
CA ALA A 356 -15.86 -2.34 0.53
C ALA A 356 -16.84 -3.50 0.78
N GLU A 357 -18.15 -3.22 0.71
CA GLU A 357 -19.19 -4.23 0.93
C GLU A 357 -19.38 -5.14 -0.29
N THR A 358 -19.38 -4.56 -1.51
CA THR A 358 -19.45 -5.33 -2.75
C THR A 358 -18.31 -6.33 -2.85
N SER A 359 -17.06 -5.90 -2.63
CA SER A 359 -15.91 -6.82 -2.69
C SER A 359 -15.99 -7.96 -1.68
N LYS A 360 -16.54 -7.70 -0.49
CA LYS A 360 -16.77 -8.71 0.55
C LYS A 360 -17.85 -9.71 0.15
N ARG A 361 -18.99 -9.22 -0.37
CA ARG A 361 -20.10 -10.08 -0.83
C ARG A 361 -19.70 -10.92 -2.03
N VAL A 362 -19.06 -10.32 -3.02
CA VAL A 362 -18.58 -11.02 -4.23
C VAL A 362 -17.55 -12.08 -3.88
N ARG A 363 -16.56 -11.78 -3.02
CA ARG A 363 -15.61 -12.79 -2.52
C ARG A 363 -16.34 -13.98 -1.88
N ASN A 364 -17.32 -13.70 -1.01
CA ASN A 364 -18.10 -14.75 -0.35
C ASN A 364 -18.91 -15.59 -1.35
N ALA A 365 -19.46 -14.95 -2.40
CA ALA A 365 -20.18 -15.65 -3.46
C ALA A 365 -19.24 -16.56 -4.27
N CYS A 366 -18.05 -16.08 -4.64
CA CYS A 366 -17.03 -16.87 -5.30
C CYS A 366 -16.64 -18.10 -4.48
N GLN A 367 -16.39 -17.93 -3.18
CA GLN A 367 -16.05 -19.05 -2.30
C GLN A 367 -17.17 -20.10 -2.19
N LYS A 368 -18.44 -19.66 -2.13
CA LYS A 368 -19.60 -20.58 -2.14
C LYS A 368 -19.70 -21.34 -3.45
N ALA A 369 -19.30 -20.75 -4.57
CA ALA A 369 -19.26 -21.39 -5.88
C ALA A 369 -17.99 -22.26 -6.08
N GLY A 370 -17.15 -22.43 -5.07
CA GLY A 370 -15.92 -23.21 -5.13
C GLY A 370 -14.74 -22.49 -5.83
N ALA A 371 -14.91 -21.21 -6.22
CA ALA A 371 -13.85 -20.44 -6.85
C ALA A 371 -12.93 -19.84 -5.78
N GLN A 372 -11.63 -20.09 -5.93
CA GLN A 372 -10.57 -19.60 -5.03
C GLN A 372 -10.22 -18.15 -5.37
N VAL A 373 -11.12 -17.22 -5.05
CA VAL A 373 -10.94 -15.78 -5.32
C VAL A 373 -10.87 -15.01 -4.00
N GLY A 374 -9.79 -14.26 -3.81
CA GLY A 374 -9.59 -13.43 -2.63
C GLY A 374 -10.20 -12.03 -2.78
N ARG A 375 -10.32 -11.29 -1.67
CA ARG A 375 -10.89 -9.95 -1.67
C ARG A 375 -10.02 -8.94 -2.41
N SER A 376 -8.69 -9.06 -2.30
CA SER A 376 -7.74 -8.23 -3.04
C SER A 376 -7.90 -8.40 -4.54
N THR A 377 -8.07 -9.63 -5.00
CA THR A 377 -8.35 -9.95 -6.41
C THR A 377 -9.65 -9.33 -6.89
N VAL A 378 -10.72 -9.42 -6.09
CA VAL A 378 -12.01 -8.77 -6.42
C VAL A 378 -11.83 -7.27 -6.53
N ASN A 379 -11.14 -6.64 -5.57
CA ASN A 379 -10.86 -5.20 -5.59
C ASN A 379 -10.02 -4.79 -6.80
N PHE A 380 -9.03 -5.60 -7.19
CA PHE A 380 -8.20 -5.34 -8.36
C PHE A 380 -9.04 -5.35 -9.66
N VAL A 381 -9.93 -6.35 -9.82
CA VAL A 381 -10.82 -6.45 -10.98
C VAL A 381 -11.84 -5.30 -10.99
N ILE A 382 -12.49 -5.00 -9.86
CA ILE A 382 -13.40 -3.86 -9.73
C ILE A 382 -12.69 -2.56 -10.10
N GLY A 383 -11.49 -2.34 -9.55
CA GLY A 383 -10.67 -1.17 -9.88
C GLY A 383 -10.41 -1.05 -11.37
N GLY A 384 -9.95 -2.14 -12.01
CA GLY A 384 -9.67 -2.16 -13.44
C GLY A 384 -10.90 -1.87 -14.30
N ILE A 385 -12.07 -2.41 -13.95
CA ILE A 385 -13.35 -2.15 -14.64
C ILE A 385 -13.72 -0.66 -14.56
N ILE A 386 -13.61 -0.07 -13.37
CA ILE A 386 -13.88 1.36 -13.16
C ILE A 386 -12.89 2.21 -13.98
N PHE A 387 -11.61 1.84 -14.00
CA PHE A 387 -10.60 2.56 -14.79
C PHE A 387 -10.79 2.42 -16.30
N ALA A 388 -11.40 1.34 -16.79
CA ALA A 388 -11.85 1.23 -18.17
C ALA A 388 -13.00 2.19 -18.50
N GLY A 389 -13.60 2.84 -17.50
CA GLY A 389 -14.65 3.85 -17.67
C GLY A 389 -16.07 3.30 -17.55
N LEU A 390 -16.25 2.04 -17.13
CA LEU A 390 -17.58 1.47 -16.92
C LEU A 390 -18.11 1.89 -15.54
N GLU A 391 -19.31 2.50 -15.54
CA GLU A 391 -20.06 2.78 -14.31
C GLU A 391 -20.73 1.48 -13.80
N LEU A 392 -20.53 1.20 -12.52
CA LEU A 392 -21.11 0.03 -11.87
C LEU A 392 -22.54 0.34 -11.39
N THR A 393 -23.51 -0.01 -12.21
CA THR A 393 -24.94 0.24 -11.99
C THR A 393 -25.71 -1.07 -11.78
N PRO A 394 -26.94 -1.03 -11.25
CA PRO A 394 -27.78 -2.22 -11.14
C PRO A 394 -28.11 -2.92 -12.47
N THR A 395 -27.91 -2.25 -13.60
CA THR A 395 -28.15 -2.82 -14.93
C THR A 395 -26.90 -3.35 -15.61
N THR A 396 -25.73 -3.22 -14.99
CA THR A 396 -24.45 -3.69 -15.54
C THR A 396 -24.39 -5.21 -15.56
N GLY A 397 -24.31 -5.79 -16.75
CA GLY A 397 -24.28 -7.24 -16.96
C GLY A 397 -22.88 -7.83 -16.85
N ALA A 398 -22.81 -9.16 -16.74
CA ALA A 398 -21.52 -9.87 -16.66
C ALA A 398 -20.68 -9.70 -17.94
N GLY A 399 -21.34 -9.60 -19.11
CA GLY A 399 -20.66 -9.33 -20.38
C GLY A 399 -20.04 -7.94 -20.43
N ASP A 400 -20.75 -6.88 -19.93
CA ASP A 400 -20.22 -5.51 -19.86
C ASP A 400 -19.00 -5.46 -18.95
N LEU A 401 -19.06 -6.15 -17.79
CA LEU A 401 -17.94 -6.27 -16.85
C LEU A 401 -16.74 -6.98 -17.48
N ALA A 402 -16.99 -8.07 -18.21
CA ALA A 402 -15.96 -8.83 -18.92
C ALA A 402 -15.27 -8.01 -19.99
N LEU A 403 -16.03 -7.22 -20.75
CA LEU A 403 -15.52 -6.33 -21.80
C LEU A 403 -14.62 -5.25 -21.18
N ALA A 404 -15.14 -4.50 -20.21
CA ALA A 404 -14.39 -3.44 -19.53
C ALA A 404 -13.11 -3.98 -18.83
N TRP A 405 -13.21 -5.14 -18.19
CA TRP A 405 -12.05 -5.78 -17.58
C TRP A 405 -10.99 -6.17 -18.61
N THR A 406 -11.41 -6.75 -19.74
CA THR A 406 -10.51 -7.10 -20.85
C THR A 406 -9.83 -5.87 -21.43
N GLU A 407 -10.58 -4.80 -21.66
CA GLU A 407 -10.02 -3.53 -22.15
C GLU A 407 -8.98 -2.94 -21.20
N ASN A 408 -9.24 -3.01 -19.89
CA ASN A 408 -8.28 -2.61 -18.86
C ASN A 408 -6.99 -3.41 -18.95
N VAL A 409 -7.06 -4.76 -19.00
CA VAL A 409 -5.88 -5.63 -19.04
C VAL A 409 -5.07 -5.38 -20.32
N VAL A 410 -5.74 -5.26 -21.48
CA VAL A 410 -5.09 -4.95 -22.76
C VAL A 410 -4.45 -3.56 -22.71
N GLY A 411 -5.12 -2.59 -22.08
CA GLY A 411 -4.59 -1.25 -21.83
C GLY A 411 -3.31 -1.26 -21.00
N LEU A 412 -3.30 -2.03 -19.92
CA LEU A 412 -2.12 -2.22 -19.06
C LEU A 412 -0.94 -2.87 -19.83
N CYS A 413 -1.21 -3.88 -20.67
CA CYS A 413 -0.20 -4.50 -21.52
C CYS A 413 0.41 -3.49 -22.50
N ARG A 414 -0.42 -2.64 -23.14
CA ARG A 414 0.05 -1.59 -24.04
C ARG A 414 0.85 -0.52 -23.32
N GLY A 415 0.39 -0.09 -22.14
CA GLY A 415 1.13 0.82 -21.26
C GLY A 415 2.49 0.29 -20.86
N ALA A 416 2.61 -1.02 -20.68
CA ALA A 416 3.87 -1.71 -20.42
C ALA A 416 4.68 -2.01 -21.72
N ARG A 417 4.29 -1.43 -22.86
CA ARG A 417 4.93 -1.57 -24.18
C ARG A 417 4.97 -3.02 -24.71
N MET A 418 4.03 -3.86 -24.29
CA MET A 418 3.89 -5.19 -24.91
C MET A 418 3.38 -5.05 -26.35
N GLN A 419 4.02 -5.75 -27.26
CA GLN A 419 3.56 -5.89 -28.65
C GLN A 419 2.49 -6.99 -28.69
N LEU A 420 1.23 -6.61 -28.80
CA LEU A 420 0.10 -7.54 -28.87
C LEU A 420 -0.40 -7.67 -30.31
N SER A 421 -0.42 -8.88 -30.84
CA SER A 421 -1.16 -9.20 -32.08
C SER A 421 -2.68 -9.21 -31.82
N PRO A 422 -3.50 -9.15 -32.88
CA PRO A 422 -4.95 -9.34 -32.73
C PRO A 422 -5.33 -10.67 -32.08
N GLY A 423 -4.57 -11.73 -32.36
CA GLY A 423 -4.74 -13.03 -31.75
C GLY A 423 -4.43 -13.04 -30.24
N ASP A 424 -3.39 -12.28 -29.80
CA ASP A 424 -3.06 -12.12 -28.38
C ASP A 424 -4.18 -11.38 -27.64
N VAL A 425 -4.74 -10.34 -28.24
CA VAL A 425 -5.88 -9.59 -27.66
C VAL A 425 -7.09 -10.51 -27.50
N ALA A 426 -7.41 -11.32 -28.50
CA ALA A 426 -8.49 -12.29 -28.42
C ALA A 426 -8.25 -13.36 -27.35
N ALA A 427 -7.01 -13.87 -27.23
CA ALA A 427 -6.64 -14.87 -26.21
C ALA A 427 -6.70 -14.28 -24.79
N ILE A 428 -6.29 -13.02 -24.60
CA ILE A 428 -6.45 -12.30 -23.34
C ILE A 428 -7.94 -12.15 -22.99
N GLY A 429 -8.77 -11.72 -23.95
CA GLY A 429 -10.20 -11.58 -23.77
C GLY A 429 -10.91 -12.88 -23.38
N ALA A 430 -10.60 -13.98 -24.05
CA ALA A 430 -11.13 -15.29 -23.72
C ALA A 430 -10.74 -15.75 -22.31
N TRP A 431 -9.50 -15.44 -21.90
CA TRP A 431 -9.01 -15.77 -20.56
C TRP A 431 -9.61 -14.90 -19.46
N VAL A 432 -9.36 -13.58 -19.48
CA VAL A 432 -9.76 -12.67 -18.38
C VAL A 432 -11.25 -12.33 -18.42
N GLY A 433 -11.88 -12.40 -19.59
CA GLY A 433 -13.34 -12.29 -19.76
C GLY A 433 -14.11 -13.53 -19.32
N GLY A 434 -13.40 -14.63 -18.97
CA GLY A 434 -14.05 -15.87 -18.51
C GLY A 434 -14.97 -16.52 -19.56
N GLY A 435 -14.74 -16.29 -20.87
CA GLY A 435 -15.61 -16.73 -21.95
C GLY A 435 -16.96 -16.03 -21.99
N LEU A 436 -17.18 -14.91 -21.30
CA LEU A 436 -18.44 -14.16 -21.30
C LEU A 436 -18.56 -13.20 -22.49
N LEU A 437 -17.50 -13.08 -23.30
CA LEU A 437 -17.49 -12.24 -24.51
C LEU A 437 -17.88 -13.01 -25.77
N GLU A 438 -18.07 -14.32 -25.70
CA GLU A 438 -18.41 -15.20 -26.83
C GLU A 438 -19.92 -15.47 -26.94
N ASP A 439 -20.70 -15.00 -25.98
CA ASP A 439 -22.17 -15.04 -25.97
C ASP A 439 -22.72 -13.66 -26.41
#